data_ec672d576b2e9e9eb13a6cb3a680ed45
#
_entry.id   ec672d576b2e9e9eb13a6cb3a680ed45
#
_cell.length_a   1.000
_cell.length_b   1.000
_cell.length_c   1.000
_cell.angle_alpha   90.00
_cell.angle_beta   90.00
_cell.angle_gamma   90.00
#
_symmetry.space_group_name_H-M   'P 1'
#
loop_
_entity.id
_entity.type
_entity.pdbx_description
1 polymer ?
#
loop_
_entity_poly.entity_id
_entity_poly.type
_entity_poly.pdbx_seq_one_letter_code
_entity_poly.pdbx_strand_id
1 'polypeptide(L)'
;MKFFKAFLSIVITIALVWALQTKFGDIPPLATFLNPTSGFWQNAESKDADLDNELKLPGLLNKVTIRFDNRRIPHIFANNDHDLSYAQGYITARDRLWQMDIQTRKAAGRLSEVIGEKTFETDRYNRRMGMVYGAENTLRGIMKDSVMREVIEAYTAGVNAYISQLDAKDYPIEFKLLGYKPELWQPINCALLLKLMSQNLAGGSNQFAMTNNLKKFGTADINDLFPDRPVYDDPIIPAGTKWDFKPVAIPKPSKSFVAQMTENIKPQDRREGIGSNNWAISGSKSASGYPILANDPHLDLTYPSIWYQVQLVSPNVNVYGVALPGAPGVVIGFNQKISWGVTNVDAAVLDWYQIKFKDKSKNEYWYNNQWNKVTRRIEEIKIKGKATIYDTVLYTHHGPVVYESAALKTTNSPKNVPVGNALRWVAHDESDEFKTFYLLNRASNYADYREALRYFSAPAQNFIFADANNDIAITANGKLPLKYKEQGKYIMDGSDTANDWQGFIPYEHNPTVKNPPRGFVSSANQFPTDKTYPYYINWQFEDYNRGKRI
;
A
#
# COMPACT_ATOMS: atom_id res chain seq x y z
N MET A 1 -22.21 30.86 56.79
CA MET A 1 -21.50 29.56 56.62
C MET A 1 -22.18 28.60 55.64
N LYS A 2 -23.50 28.34 55.69
CA LYS A 2 -24.21 27.44 54.77
C LYS A 2 -24.16 27.91 53.32
N PHE A 3 -24.41 29.20 53.02
CA PHE A 3 -24.34 29.76 51.67
C PHE A 3 -22.93 29.69 51.05
N PHE A 4 -21.88 29.93 51.85
CA PHE A 4 -20.50 29.80 51.39
C PHE A 4 -20.15 28.35 50.98
N LYS A 5 -20.58 27.35 51.78
CA LYS A 5 -20.39 25.94 51.44
C LYS A 5 -21.15 25.53 50.20
N ALA A 6 -22.38 26.02 50.00
CA ALA A 6 -23.16 25.76 48.82
C ALA A 6 -22.50 26.41 47.55
N PHE A 7 -22.06 27.66 47.66
CA PHE A 7 -21.35 28.33 46.57
C PHE A 7 -20.04 27.61 46.21
N LEU A 8 -19.24 27.23 47.22
CA LEU A 8 -17.99 26.48 46.97
C LEU A 8 -18.26 25.12 46.31
N SER A 9 -19.30 24.41 46.72
CA SER A 9 -19.70 23.14 46.11
C SER A 9 -20.08 23.32 44.62
N ILE A 10 -20.83 24.37 44.31
CA ILE A 10 -21.20 24.69 42.92
C ILE A 10 -19.94 25.00 42.07
N VAL A 11 -19.02 25.81 42.58
CA VAL A 11 -17.77 26.15 41.88
C VAL A 11 -16.93 24.90 41.65
N ILE A 12 -16.76 24.03 42.65
CA ILE A 12 -16.02 22.77 42.49
C ILE A 12 -16.70 21.86 41.44
N THR A 13 -18.03 21.77 41.47
CA THR A 13 -18.76 20.94 40.51
C THR A 13 -18.57 21.46 39.08
N ILE A 14 -18.70 22.78 38.90
CA ILE A 14 -18.46 23.41 37.56
C ILE A 14 -17.02 23.16 37.13
N ALA A 15 -16.04 23.35 37.99
CA ALA A 15 -14.62 23.12 37.67
C ALA A 15 -14.35 21.64 37.32
N LEU A 16 -14.95 20.69 38.06
CA LEU A 16 -14.84 19.26 37.74
C LEU A 16 -15.48 18.92 36.38
N VAL A 17 -16.69 19.39 36.12
CA VAL A 17 -17.37 19.16 34.86
C VAL A 17 -16.54 19.76 33.72
N TRP A 18 -16.03 20.98 33.88
CA TRP A 18 -15.15 21.59 32.90
C TRP A 18 -13.87 20.78 32.69
N ALA A 19 -13.18 20.37 33.75
CA ALA A 19 -11.96 19.58 33.66
C ALA A 19 -12.21 18.22 32.99
N LEU A 20 -13.30 17.53 33.34
CA LEU A 20 -13.64 16.24 32.73
C LEU A 20 -14.04 16.36 31.24
N GLN A 21 -14.59 17.50 30.80
CA GLN A 21 -14.98 17.74 29.42
C GLN A 21 -13.85 18.34 28.57
N THR A 22 -12.74 18.75 29.19
CA THR A 22 -11.63 19.42 28.51
C THR A 22 -10.52 18.41 28.21
N LYS A 23 -9.94 18.53 27.00
CA LYS A 23 -8.74 17.76 26.61
C LYS A 23 -7.50 18.40 27.24
N PHE A 24 -6.71 17.65 28.01
CA PHE A 24 -5.44 18.09 28.59
C PHE A 24 -4.25 17.37 27.92
N GLY A 25 -3.52 18.07 27.08
CA GLY A 25 -2.40 17.47 26.34
C GLY A 25 -2.87 16.28 25.49
N ASP A 26 -2.38 15.09 25.77
CA ASP A 26 -2.77 13.85 25.08
C ASP A 26 -3.93 13.10 25.76
N ILE A 27 -4.37 13.56 26.94
CA ILE A 27 -5.49 12.95 27.67
C ILE A 27 -6.81 13.41 27.02
N PRO A 28 -7.65 12.48 26.53
CA PRO A 28 -8.95 12.82 25.94
C PRO A 28 -9.92 13.37 26.98
N PRO A 29 -11.05 14.00 26.59
CA PRO A 29 -12.10 14.40 27.50
C PRO A 29 -12.66 13.20 28.26
N LEU A 30 -12.33 13.10 29.53
CA LEU A 30 -12.65 11.92 30.36
C LEU A 30 -14.15 11.73 30.57
N ALA A 31 -14.94 12.80 30.60
CA ALA A 31 -16.39 12.71 30.79
C ALA A 31 -17.08 11.84 29.74
N THR A 32 -16.72 12.05 28.45
CA THR A 32 -17.29 11.28 27.35
C THR A 32 -16.77 9.84 27.34
N PHE A 33 -15.48 9.68 27.61
CA PHE A 33 -14.84 8.36 27.63
C PHE A 33 -15.32 7.49 28.80
N LEU A 34 -15.47 8.08 29.99
CA LEU A 34 -15.92 7.38 31.22
C LEU A 34 -17.44 7.29 31.33
N ASN A 35 -18.21 7.81 30.39
CA ASN A 35 -19.68 7.76 30.45
C ASN A 35 -20.15 6.29 30.58
N PRO A 36 -20.98 5.95 31.60
CA PRO A 36 -21.38 4.56 31.87
C PRO A 36 -22.30 3.98 30.78
N THR A 37 -23.02 4.82 30.04
CA THR A 37 -23.98 4.37 29.01
C THR A 37 -23.44 4.34 27.59
N SER A 38 -22.42 5.15 27.28
CA SER A 38 -21.86 5.26 25.92
C SER A 38 -20.33 5.32 25.89
N GLY A 39 -19.68 5.28 27.03
CA GLY A 39 -18.21 5.29 27.16
C GLY A 39 -17.57 3.91 27.00
N PHE A 40 -16.33 3.78 27.50
CA PHE A 40 -15.51 2.58 27.31
C PHE A 40 -16.05 1.31 27.99
N TRP A 41 -16.87 1.46 29.02
CA TRP A 41 -17.47 0.33 29.75
C TRP A 41 -18.24 -0.61 28.83
N GLN A 42 -18.92 -0.07 27.82
CA GLN A 42 -19.66 -0.87 26.83
C GLN A 42 -18.73 -1.73 25.95
N ASN A 43 -17.44 -1.39 25.86
CA ASN A 43 -16.45 -2.18 25.14
C ASN A 43 -15.88 -3.33 25.97
N ALA A 44 -16.12 -3.36 27.28
CA ALA A 44 -15.71 -4.45 28.17
C ALA A 44 -16.72 -5.61 28.20
N GLU A 45 -17.93 -5.41 27.67
CA GLU A 45 -18.94 -6.45 27.55
C GLU A 45 -18.57 -7.46 26.46
N SER A 46 -18.80 -8.76 26.74
CA SER A 46 -18.60 -9.80 25.73
C SER A 46 -19.68 -9.69 24.66
N LYS A 47 -19.24 -9.65 23.40
CA LYS A 47 -20.11 -9.71 22.22
C LYS A 47 -20.27 -11.13 21.65
N ASP A 48 -19.97 -12.15 22.44
CA ASP A 48 -20.02 -13.54 21.99
C ASP A 48 -21.43 -14.02 21.69
N ALA A 49 -22.42 -13.49 22.41
CA ALA A 49 -23.85 -13.78 22.15
C ALA A 49 -24.35 -13.25 20.80
N ASP A 50 -23.65 -12.30 20.20
CA ASP A 50 -24.05 -11.72 18.90
C ASP A 50 -23.67 -12.63 17.70
N LEU A 51 -22.96 -13.74 17.93
CA LEU A 51 -22.53 -14.65 16.87
C LEU A 51 -23.62 -15.63 16.39
N ASP A 52 -24.66 -15.83 17.17
CA ASP A 52 -25.74 -16.79 16.87
C ASP A 52 -27.04 -16.11 16.33
N ASN A 53 -26.95 -14.88 15.86
CA ASN A 53 -28.10 -14.10 15.44
C ASN A 53 -28.35 -14.17 13.93
N GLU A 54 -29.65 -14.21 13.55
CA GLU A 54 -30.07 -13.90 12.18
C GLU A 54 -30.25 -12.40 12.02
N LEU A 55 -29.48 -11.82 11.09
CA LEU A 55 -29.55 -10.39 10.77
C LEU A 55 -30.22 -10.20 9.41
N LYS A 56 -31.16 -9.24 9.34
CA LYS A 56 -31.72 -8.78 8.07
C LYS A 56 -30.98 -7.53 7.65
N LEU A 57 -30.10 -7.68 6.66
CA LEU A 57 -29.27 -6.59 6.16
C LEU A 57 -29.79 -6.10 4.81
N PRO A 58 -30.01 -4.79 4.63
CA PRO A 58 -30.43 -4.23 3.36
C PRO A 58 -29.33 -4.40 2.32
N GLY A 59 -29.68 -4.80 1.10
CA GLY A 59 -28.74 -4.96 -0.01
C GLY A 59 -28.23 -6.37 -0.23
N LEU A 60 -28.45 -7.33 0.66
CA LEU A 60 -28.25 -8.75 0.36
C LEU A 60 -29.32 -9.25 -0.62
N LEU A 61 -28.88 -10.01 -1.62
CA LEU A 61 -29.76 -10.63 -2.61
C LEU A 61 -30.29 -11.99 -2.14
N ASN A 62 -29.46 -12.72 -1.40
CA ASN A 62 -29.77 -14.05 -0.88
C ASN A 62 -29.28 -14.22 0.55
N LYS A 63 -29.69 -15.31 1.20
CA LYS A 63 -29.19 -15.69 2.52
C LYS A 63 -27.70 -16.01 2.46
N VAL A 64 -26.92 -15.39 3.35
CA VAL A 64 -25.51 -15.68 3.61
C VAL A 64 -25.38 -16.36 4.97
N THR A 65 -24.51 -17.35 5.06
CA THR A 65 -24.16 -17.99 6.33
C THR A 65 -22.72 -17.68 6.67
N ILE A 66 -22.47 -17.17 7.86
CA ILE A 66 -21.11 -16.95 8.39
C ILE A 66 -20.94 -17.89 9.59
N ARG A 67 -19.89 -18.70 9.57
CA ARG A 67 -19.49 -19.57 10.68
C ARG A 67 -18.13 -19.16 11.19
N PHE A 68 -17.90 -19.27 12.49
CA PHE A 68 -16.62 -18.99 13.12
C PHE A 68 -16.02 -20.31 13.63
N ASP A 69 -14.74 -20.51 13.36
CA ASP A 69 -14.00 -21.62 13.93
C ASP A 69 -13.58 -21.31 15.40
N ASN A 70 -12.85 -22.24 16.02
CA ASN A 70 -12.37 -22.10 17.41
C ASN A 70 -11.34 -20.97 17.59
N ARG A 71 -10.79 -20.41 16.52
CA ARG A 71 -9.91 -19.22 16.50
C ARG A 71 -10.64 -17.94 16.10
N ARG A 72 -11.97 -18.02 15.97
CA ARG A 72 -12.83 -16.91 15.56
C ARG A 72 -12.60 -16.44 14.12
N ILE A 73 -12.04 -17.30 13.26
CA ILE A 73 -11.89 -16.99 11.85
C ILE A 73 -13.25 -17.14 11.17
N PRO A 74 -13.71 -16.12 10.40
CA PRO A 74 -14.97 -16.20 9.68
C PRO A 74 -14.87 -17.05 8.41
N HIS A 75 -15.82 -17.96 8.24
CA HIS A 75 -16.06 -18.75 7.05
C HIS A 75 -17.38 -18.27 6.45
N ILE A 76 -17.35 -17.61 5.31
CA ILE A 76 -18.49 -16.94 4.66
C ILE A 76 -18.98 -17.81 3.50
N PHE A 77 -20.26 -18.17 3.54
CA PHE A 77 -20.94 -18.98 2.53
C PHE A 77 -22.06 -18.17 1.89
N ALA A 78 -21.93 -17.87 0.59
CA ALA A 78 -22.89 -17.12 -0.20
C ALA A 78 -23.26 -17.86 -1.49
N ASN A 79 -24.38 -17.50 -2.11
CA ASN A 79 -24.83 -18.09 -3.37
C ASN A 79 -24.37 -17.34 -4.62
N ASN A 80 -23.73 -16.18 -4.45
CA ASN A 80 -23.21 -15.33 -5.52
C ASN A 80 -22.06 -14.46 -5.01
N ASP A 81 -21.33 -13.85 -5.94
CA ASP A 81 -20.15 -13.03 -5.62
C ASP A 81 -20.50 -11.67 -5.01
N HIS A 82 -21.66 -11.11 -5.34
CA HIS A 82 -22.14 -9.88 -4.72
C HIS A 82 -22.33 -10.07 -3.21
N ASP A 83 -23.12 -11.06 -2.81
CA ASP A 83 -23.42 -11.34 -1.41
C ASP A 83 -22.16 -11.79 -0.64
N LEU A 84 -21.23 -12.49 -1.32
CA LEU A 84 -19.95 -12.86 -0.75
C LEU A 84 -19.11 -11.63 -0.40
N SER A 85 -18.99 -10.69 -1.34
CA SER A 85 -18.24 -9.45 -1.15
C SER A 85 -18.89 -8.55 -0.11
N TYR A 86 -20.21 -8.46 -0.13
CA TYR A 86 -20.99 -7.73 0.88
C TYR A 86 -20.75 -8.28 2.29
N ALA A 87 -20.85 -9.60 2.47
CA ALA A 87 -20.65 -10.24 3.77
C ALA A 87 -19.21 -10.11 4.25
N GLN A 88 -18.22 -10.19 3.35
CA GLN A 88 -16.82 -9.91 3.68
C GLN A 88 -16.65 -8.48 4.19
N GLY A 89 -17.23 -7.49 3.51
CA GLY A 89 -17.20 -6.09 3.93
C GLY A 89 -17.81 -5.89 5.32
N TYR A 90 -19.00 -6.46 5.54
CA TYR A 90 -19.70 -6.38 6.82
C TYR A 90 -18.87 -6.97 7.98
N ILE A 91 -18.36 -8.20 7.82
CA ILE A 91 -17.64 -8.88 8.90
C ILE A 91 -16.26 -8.27 9.15
N THR A 92 -15.59 -7.79 8.11
CA THR A 92 -14.31 -7.09 8.25
C THR A 92 -14.50 -5.77 9.01
N ALA A 93 -15.56 -5.02 8.71
CA ALA A 93 -15.90 -3.80 9.42
C ALA A 93 -16.24 -4.09 10.89
N ARG A 94 -17.03 -5.14 11.17
CA ARG A 94 -17.34 -5.54 12.55
C ARG A 94 -16.09 -5.77 13.40
N ASP A 95 -15.07 -6.39 12.81
CA ASP A 95 -13.88 -6.82 13.55
C ASP A 95 -12.74 -5.79 13.49
N ARG A 96 -12.71 -4.89 12.49
CA ARG A 96 -11.54 -4.07 12.15
C ARG A 96 -11.85 -2.62 11.76
N LEU A 97 -13.05 -2.10 12.07
CA LEU A 97 -13.51 -0.81 11.56
C LEU A 97 -12.53 0.34 11.80
N TRP A 98 -12.00 0.45 13.04
CA TRP A 98 -11.07 1.54 13.32
C TRP A 98 -9.74 1.40 12.56
N GLN A 99 -9.23 0.18 12.42
CA GLN A 99 -8.05 -0.08 11.61
C GLN A 99 -8.25 0.35 10.14
N MET A 100 -9.42 0.03 9.57
CA MET A 100 -9.79 0.45 8.22
C MET A 100 -9.85 1.97 8.11
N ASP A 101 -10.52 2.65 9.04
CA ASP A 101 -10.66 4.11 9.05
C ASP A 101 -9.30 4.81 9.17
N ILE A 102 -8.49 4.45 10.16
CA ILE A 102 -7.23 5.16 10.42
C ILE A 102 -6.19 4.95 9.30
N GLN A 103 -6.15 3.76 8.70
CA GLN A 103 -5.23 3.48 7.58
C GLN A 103 -5.61 4.27 6.33
N THR A 104 -6.91 4.34 6.01
CA THR A 104 -7.37 5.11 4.85
C THR A 104 -7.30 6.61 5.08
N ARG A 105 -7.51 7.10 6.32
CA ARG A 105 -7.22 8.49 6.69
C ARG A 105 -5.74 8.81 6.53
N LYS A 106 -4.84 7.93 6.98
CA LYS A 106 -3.39 8.10 6.77
C LYS A 106 -3.05 8.22 5.28
N ALA A 107 -3.55 7.29 4.48
CA ALA A 107 -3.33 7.33 3.03
C ALA A 107 -3.88 8.61 2.38
N ALA A 108 -5.06 9.03 2.78
CA ALA A 108 -5.72 10.23 2.25
C ALA A 108 -5.15 11.56 2.77
N GLY A 109 -4.20 11.55 3.74
CA GLY A 109 -3.76 12.79 4.40
C GLY A 109 -4.89 13.45 5.16
N ARG A 110 -5.58 12.69 6.05
CA ARG A 110 -6.75 13.11 6.84
C ARG A 110 -6.62 12.76 8.33
N LEU A 111 -5.43 12.41 8.80
CA LEU A 111 -5.21 12.11 10.22
C LEU A 111 -5.46 13.31 11.13
N SER A 112 -5.12 14.52 10.67
CA SER A 112 -5.27 15.74 11.44
C SER A 112 -6.74 16.11 11.72
N GLU A 113 -7.68 15.59 10.95
CA GLU A 113 -9.12 15.73 11.22
C GLU A 113 -9.53 15.10 12.57
N VAL A 114 -8.83 14.05 12.98
CA VAL A 114 -9.17 13.27 14.19
C VAL A 114 -8.12 13.36 15.29
N ILE A 115 -6.83 13.41 14.95
CA ILE A 115 -5.72 13.48 15.89
C ILE A 115 -5.34 14.94 16.22
N GLY A 116 -5.47 15.85 15.23
CA GLY A 116 -5.14 17.26 15.36
C GLY A 116 -3.78 17.63 14.74
N GLU A 117 -3.27 18.79 15.09
CA GLU A 117 -2.11 19.43 14.45
C GLU A 117 -0.83 18.57 14.41
N LYS A 118 -0.66 17.64 15.35
CA LYS A 118 0.53 16.76 15.40
C LYS A 118 0.75 15.97 14.11
N THR A 119 -0.32 15.66 13.38
CA THR A 119 -0.26 14.86 12.15
C THR A 119 -0.40 15.70 10.88
N PHE A 120 -0.50 17.01 11.00
CA PHE A 120 -0.67 17.91 9.86
C PHE A 120 0.41 17.76 8.79
N GLU A 121 1.70 17.70 9.17
CA GLU A 121 2.79 17.56 8.21
C GLU A 121 2.80 16.17 7.53
N THR A 122 2.34 15.14 8.22
CA THR A 122 2.14 13.81 7.62
C THR A 122 1.03 13.85 6.58
N ASP A 123 -0.09 14.49 6.90
CA ASP A 123 -1.21 14.64 5.97
C ASP A 123 -0.82 15.48 4.75
N ARG A 124 -0.18 16.62 4.97
CA ARG A 124 0.33 17.48 3.93
C ARG A 124 1.29 16.74 2.99
N TYR A 125 2.21 15.97 3.56
CA TYR A 125 3.14 15.16 2.79
C TYR A 125 2.41 14.12 1.92
N ASN A 126 1.46 13.35 2.48
CA ASN A 126 0.71 12.36 1.72
C ASN A 126 -0.13 12.99 0.59
N ARG A 127 -0.72 14.17 0.84
CA ARG A 127 -1.40 14.95 -0.20
C ARG A 127 -0.44 15.36 -1.32
N ARG A 128 0.72 15.89 -0.95
CA ARG A 128 1.77 16.32 -1.89
C ARG A 128 2.43 15.17 -2.64
N MET A 129 2.52 13.99 -2.03
CA MET A 129 2.93 12.75 -2.70
C MET A 129 1.90 12.24 -3.72
N GLY A 130 0.72 12.84 -3.79
CA GLY A 130 -0.34 12.44 -4.73
C GLY A 130 -1.04 11.13 -4.37
N MET A 131 -1.14 10.78 -3.08
CA MET A 131 -1.79 9.54 -2.65
C MET A 131 -3.27 9.51 -3.07
N VAL A 132 -4.01 10.60 -2.85
CA VAL A 132 -5.41 10.73 -3.27
C VAL A 132 -5.53 10.72 -4.78
N TYR A 133 -4.65 11.46 -5.49
CA TYR A 133 -4.59 11.46 -6.95
C TYR A 133 -4.41 10.04 -7.52
N GLY A 134 -3.48 9.25 -6.96
CA GLY A 134 -3.28 7.86 -7.34
C GLY A 134 -4.50 6.98 -7.04
N ALA A 135 -5.16 7.19 -5.88
CA ALA A 135 -6.37 6.44 -5.52
C ALA A 135 -7.56 6.75 -6.46
N GLU A 136 -7.73 8.01 -6.86
CA GLU A 136 -8.75 8.42 -7.85
C GLU A 136 -8.50 7.76 -9.21
N ASN A 137 -7.23 7.65 -9.63
CA ASN A 137 -6.87 6.99 -10.88
C ASN A 137 -7.14 5.48 -10.82
N THR A 138 -6.76 4.82 -9.74
CA THR A 138 -7.08 3.39 -9.52
C THR A 138 -8.58 3.16 -9.49
N LEU A 139 -9.35 3.99 -8.77
CA LEU A 139 -10.79 3.85 -8.75
C LEU A 139 -11.40 3.97 -10.16
N ARG A 140 -10.88 4.89 -10.99
CA ARG A 140 -11.31 4.96 -12.41
C ARG A 140 -11.05 3.67 -13.18
N GLY A 141 -9.90 3.02 -12.93
CA GLY A 141 -9.58 1.72 -13.54
C GLY A 141 -10.57 0.65 -13.13
N ILE A 142 -10.81 0.51 -11.83
CA ILE A 142 -11.76 -0.44 -11.25
C ILE A 142 -13.17 -0.25 -11.82
N MET A 143 -13.65 1.00 -11.89
CA MET A 143 -15.02 1.31 -12.32
C MET A 143 -15.28 1.05 -13.83
N LYS A 144 -14.23 0.86 -14.64
CA LYS A 144 -14.35 0.45 -16.05
C LYS A 144 -14.68 -1.04 -16.22
N ASP A 145 -14.32 -1.87 -15.25
CA ASP A 145 -14.63 -3.29 -15.22
C ASP A 145 -15.93 -3.50 -14.44
N SER A 146 -16.98 -4.01 -15.11
CA SER A 146 -18.30 -4.17 -14.48
C SER A 146 -18.28 -5.15 -13.30
N VAL A 147 -17.45 -6.21 -13.38
CA VAL A 147 -17.34 -7.22 -12.31
C VAL A 147 -16.62 -6.61 -11.10
N MET A 148 -15.50 -5.92 -11.33
CA MET A 148 -14.77 -5.31 -10.22
C MET A 148 -15.51 -4.16 -9.57
N ARG A 149 -16.28 -3.39 -10.36
CA ARG A 149 -17.18 -2.36 -9.83
C ARG A 149 -18.20 -2.98 -8.89
N GLU A 150 -18.89 -4.05 -9.30
CA GLU A 150 -19.86 -4.75 -8.46
C GLU A 150 -19.24 -5.28 -7.17
N VAL A 151 -18.06 -5.89 -7.24
CA VAL A 151 -17.31 -6.41 -6.08
C VAL A 151 -17.00 -5.30 -5.07
N ILE A 152 -16.46 -4.17 -5.54
CA ILE A 152 -16.09 -3.04 -4.67
C ILE A 152 -17.32 -2.34 -4.09
N GLU A 153 -18.39 -2.16 -4.88
CA GLU A 153 -19.65 -1.56 -4.43
C GLU A 153 -20.34 -2.45 -3.40
N ALA A 154 -20.42 -3.77 -3.64
CA ALA A 154 -20.98 -4.72 -2.68
C ALA A 154 -20.18 -4.77 -1.36
N TYR A 155 -18.84 -4.83 -1.44
CA TYR A 155 -17.99 -4.75 -0.25
C TYR A 155 -18.23 -3.45 0.54
N THR A 156 -18.29 -2.32 -0.16
CA THR A 156 -18.59 -1.00 0.41
C THR A 156 -19.97 -0.98 1.10
N ALA A 157 -21.00 -1.55 0.45
CA ALA A 157 -22.33 -1.66 1.01
C ALA A 157 -22.35 -2.51 2.29
N GLY A 158 -21.61 -3.62 2.32
CA GLY A 158 -21.45 -4.46 3.51
C GLY A 158 -20.80 -3.72 4.68
N VAL A 159 -19.71 -2.98 4.44
CA VAL A 159 -19.06 -2.12 5.45
C VAL A 159 -20.06 -1.11 6.00
N ASN A 160 -20.81 -0.44 5.12
CA ASN A 160 -21.78 0.57 5.50
C ASN A 160 -22.99 0.01 6.24
N ALA A 161 -23.39 -1.21 5.92
CA ALA A 161 -24.45 -1.89 6.66
C ALA A 161 -24.06 -2.13 8.12
N TYR A 162 -22.78 -2.43 8.39
CA TYR A 162 -22.29 -2.49 9.77
C TYR A 162 -22.24 -1.11 10.42
N ILE A 163 -21.62 -0.12 9.77
CA ILE A 163 -21.48 1.24 10.32
C ILE A 163 -22.85 1.85 10.67
N SER A 164 -23.85 1.65 9.82
CA SER A 164 -25.19 2.22 9.99
C SER A 164 -25.98 1.64 11.17
N GLN A 165 -25.55 0.51 11.72
CA GLN A 165 -26.16 -0.12 12.91
C GLN A 165 -25.56 0.39 14.23
N LEU A 166 -24.42 1.10 14.16
CA LEU A 166 -23.69 1.49 15.36
C LEU A 166 -24.29 2.74 16.01
N ASP A 167 -24.65 2.61 17.26
CA ASP A 167 -24.83 3.74 18.17
C ASP A 167 -23.49 4.13 18.85
N ALA A 168 -23.45 5.29 19.47
CA ALA A 168 -22.23 5.76 20.15
C ALA A 168 -21.70 4.78 21.21
N LYS A 169 -22.58 4.00 21.86
CA LYS A 169 -22.22 2.95 22.82
C LYS A 169 -21.47 1.79 22.17
N ASP A 170 -21.72 1.51 20.88
CA ASP A 170 -21.19 0.38 20.13
C ASP A 170 -19.90 0.70 19.35
N TYR A 171 -19.48 1.98 19.33
CA TYR A 171 -18.26 2.36 18.64
C TYR A 171 -17.04 1.63 19.20
N PRO A 172 -16.10 1.18 18.37
CA PRO A 172 -14.78 0.76 18.80
C PRO A 172 -14.16 1.79 19.74
N ILE A 173 -13.40 1.31 20.73
CA ILE A 173 -12.86 2.14 21.81
C ILE A 173 -12.02 3.31 21.33
N GLU A 174 -11.31 3.13 20.21
CA GLU A 174 -10.44 4.14 19.63
C GLU A 174 -11.23 5.36 19.13
N PHE A 175 -12.42 5.17 18.57
CA PHE A 175 -13.31 6.27 18.17
C PHE A 175 -13.73 7.09 19.41
N LYS A 176 -14.03 6.40 20.52
CA LYS A 176 -14.39 7.05 21.79
C LYS A 176 -13.23 7.81 22.40
N LEU A 177 -12.01 7.22 22.40
CA LEU A 177 -10.78 7.85 22.86
C LEU A 177 -10.43 9.11 22.07
N LEU A 178 -10.54 9.04 20.74
CA LEU A 178 -10.24 10.16 19.86
C LEU A 178 -11.40 11.15 19.73
N GLY A 179 -12.60 10.80 20.21
CA GLY A 179 -13.77 11.67 20.21
C GLY A 179 -14.28 12.02 18.81
N TYR A 180 -14.42 11.01 17.95
CA TYR A 180 -15.06 11.14 16.64
C TYR A 180 -15.91 9.91 16.33
N LYS A 181 -16.76 9.98 15.31
CA LYS A 181 -17.64 8.90 14.89
C LYS A 181 -17.14 8.24 13.60
N PRO A 182 -17.43 6.95 13.37
CA PRO A 182 -17.20 6.31 12.09
C PRO A 182 -17.87 7.07 10.94
N GLU A 183 -17.19 7.22 9.82
CA GLU A 183 -17.74 7.74 8.57
C GLU A 183 -18.16 6.58 7.67
N LEU A 184 -19.14 6.84 6.78
CA LEU A 184 -19.52 5.87 5.76
C LEU A 184 -18.32 5.61 4.83
N TRP A 185 -18.09 4.33 4.57
CA TRP A 185 -17.07 3.85 3.66
C TRP A 185 -17.41 4.24 2.22
N GLN A 186 -16.41 4.61 1.46
CA GLN A 186 -16.53 4.93 0.04
C GLN A 186 -15.67 3.96 -0.79
N PRO A 187 -16.01 3.65 -2.03
CA PRO A 187 -15.19 2.80 -2.90
C PRO A 187 -13.72 3.24 -3.01
N ILE A 188 -13.46 4.55 -2.97
CA ILE A 188 -12.09 5.11 -2.98
C ILE A 188 -11.25 4.67 -1.76
N ASN A 189 -11.88 4.32 -0.65
CA ASN A 189 -11.15 3.87 0.54
C ASN A 189 -10.41 2.55 0.29
N CYS A 190 -10.97 1.66 -0.53
CA CYS A 190 -10.26 0.45 -0.96
C CYS A 190 -9.01 0.81 -1.79
N ALA A 191 -9.15 1.76 -2.72
CA ALA A 191 -8.01 2.24 -3.52
C ALA A 191 -6.96 2.97 -2.64
N LEU A 192 -7.38 3.75 -1.64
CA LEU A 192 -6.47 4.40 -0.69
C LEU A 192 -5.65 3.38 0.12
N LEU A 193 -6.27 2.29 0.56
CA LEU A 193 -5.55 1.20 1.23
C LEU A 193 -4.47 0.61 0.31
N LEU A 194 -4.78 0.37 -0.96
CA LEU A 194 -3.79 -0.10 -1.95
C LEU A 194 -2.64 0.90 -2.12
N LYS A 195 -2.94 2.22 -2.16
CA LYS A 195 -1.89 3.25 -2.23
C LYS A 195 -1.05 3.30 -0.96
N LEU A 196 -1.63 3.06 0.22
CA LEU A 196 -0.87 2.93 1.46
C LEU A 196 0.11 1.75 1.40
N MET A 197 -0.32 0.61 0.88
CA MET A 197 0.56 -0.54 0.67
C MET A 197 1.66 -0.24 -0.35
N SER A 198 1.32 0.45 -1.43
CA SER A 198 2.31 0.90 -2.42
C SER A 198 3.33 1.87 -1.82
N GLN A 199 2.91 2.78 -0.94
CA GLN A 199 3.81 3.70 -0.22
C GLN A 199 4.74 2.95 0.73
N ASN A 200 4.21 1.99 1.49
CA ASN A 200 5.00 1.22 2.46
C ASN A 200 6.07 0.35 1.78
N LEU A 201 5.78 -0.22 0.60
CA LEU A 201 6.63 -1.20 -0.07
C LEU A 201 7.48 -0.60 -1.21
N ALA A 202 7.05 0.49 -1.82
CA ALA A 202 7.68 1.06 -3.01
C ALA A 202 7.56 2.59 -3.08
N GLY A 203 7.30 3.27 -1.96
CA GLY A 203 7.19 4.74 -1.89
C GLY A 203 8.48 5.46 -1.53
N GLY A 204 9.58 4.75 -1.35
CA GLY A 204 10.88 5.31 -1.00
C GLY A 204 11.90 5.23 -2.14
N SER A 205 12.93 6.08 -2.08
CA SER A 205 14.02 6.08 -3.04
C SER A 205 15.28 6.68 -2.41
N ASN A 206 16.43 6.08 -2.70
CA ASN A 206 17.74 6.59 -2.28
C ASN A 206 18.37 7.56 -3.31
N GLN A 207 17.65 7.96 -4.33
CA GLN A 207 18.13 8.83 -5.43
C GLN A 207 18.79 10.11 -4.93
N PHE A 208 18.27 10.71 -3.85
CA PHE A 208 18.84 11.95 -3.27
C PHE A 208 20.18 11.72 -2.63
N ALA A 209 20.26 10.71 -1.76
CA ALA A 209 21.51 10.33 -1.10
C ALA A 209 22.56 9.96 -2.15
N MET A 210 22.17 9.20 -3.16
CA MET A 210 23.05 8.80 -4.25
C MET A 210 23.50 9.97 -5.10
N THR A 211 22.60 10.94 -5.40
CA THR A 211 22.98 12.18 -6.13
C THR A 211 23.98 13.00 -5.32
N ASN A 212 23.78 13.15 -4.02
CA ASN A 212 24.70 13.87 -3.15
C ASN A 212 26.05 13.16 -3.02
N ASN A 213 26.02 11.82 -2.89
CA ASN A 213 27.21 11.00 -2.84
C ASN A 213 28.01 11.08 -4.15
N LEU A 214 27.35 11.01 -5.30
CA LEU A 214 28.00 11.18 -6.61
C LEU A 214 28.74 12.51 -6.73
N LYS A 215 28.12 13.60 -6.26
CA LYS A 215 28.76 14.92 -6.27
C LYS A 215 29.92 15.04 -5.32
N LYS A 216 29.85 14.35 -4.18
CA LYS A 216 30.88 14.43 -3.13
C LYS A 216 32.09 13.57 -3.46
N PHE A 217 31.88 12.37 -3.97
CA PHE A 217 32.90 11.34 -4.11
C PHE A 217 33.30 11.05 -5.58
N GLY A 218 32.46 11.42 -6.54
CA GLY A 218 32.66 11.10 -7.95
C GLY A 218 32.26 9.68 -8.33
N THR A 219 32.28 9.41 -9.64
CA THR A 219 31.75 8.15 -10.21
C THR A 219 32.57 6.93 -9.82
N ALA A 220 33.90 7.05 -9.70
CA ALA A 220 34.78 5.92 -9.38
C ALA A 220 34.46 5.36 -7.99
N ASP A 221 34.47 6.24 -6.98
CA ASP A 221 34.19 5.85 -5.59
C ASP A 221 32.76 5.33 -5.41
N ILE A 222 31.78 5.91 -6.14
CA ILE A 222 30.40 5.42 -6.11
C ILE A 222 30.27 4.01 -6.66
N ASN A 223 30.96 3.69 -7.74
CA ASN A 223 30.91 2.33 -8.31
C ASN A 223 31.59 1.30 -7.41
N ASP A 224 32.61 1.71 -6.66
CA ASP A 224 33.27 0.85 -5.66
C ASP A 224 32.39 0.61 -4.42
N LEU A 225 31.79 1.68 -3.89
CA LEU A 225 30.99 1.63 -2.67
C LEU A 225 29.58 1.05 -2.90
N PHE A 226 29.01 1.27 -4.08
CA PHE A 226 27.65 0.87 -4.45
C PHE A 226 27.64 0.15 -5.80
N PRO A 227 28.27 -1.04 -5.90
CA PRO A 227 28.31 -1.80 -7.14
C PRO A 227 26.89 -2.20 -7.58
N ASP A 228 26.66 -2.23 -8.88
CA ASP A 228 25.34 -2.60 -9.44
C ASP A 228 24.90 -4.02 -9.09
N ARG A 229 25.86 -4.88 -8.74
CA ARG A 229 25.60 -6.26 -8.32
C ARG A 229 26.62 -6.71 -7.27
N PRO A 230 26.17 -7.51 -6.30
CA PRO A 230 27.09 -8.10 -5.33
C PRO A 230 28.04 -9.10 -6.01
N VAL A 231 29.16 -9.39 -5.36
CA VAL A 231 30.14 -10.38 -5.82
C VAL A 231 29.52 -11.79 -5.90
N TYR A 232 28.61 -12.09 -4.97
CA TYR A 232 27.81 -13.33 -4.95
C TYR A 232 26.37 -12.98 -5.30
N ASP A 233 25.88 -13.58 -6.38
CA ASP A 233 24.55 -13.35 -6.91
C ASP A 233 23.80 -14.69 -6.97
N ASP A 234 22.79 -14.87 -6.13
CA ASP A 234 21.85 -16.00 -6.19
C ASP A 234 20.44 -15.45 -6.46
N PRO A 235 20.11 -15.21 -7.74
CA PRO A 235 18.87 -14.52 -8.09
C PRO A 235 17.65 -15.41 -7.89
N ILE A 236 16.50 -14.75 -7.71
CA ILE A 236 15.18 -15.42 -7.57
C ILE A 236 14.92 -16.33 -8.76
N ILE A 237 15.06 -15.81 -9.99
CA ILE A 237 15.03 -16.61 -11.21
C ILE A 237 16.44 -17.20 -11.39
N PRO A 238 16.58 -18.53 -11.44
CA PRO A 238 17.89 -19.17 -11.49
C PRO A 238 18.81 -18.61 -12.56
N ALA A 239 20.08 -18.40 -12.20
CA ALA A 239 21.10 -17.93 -13.12
C ALA A 239 21.21 -18.84 -14.35
N GLY A 240 21.44 -18.24 -15.54
CA GLY A 240 21.49 -18.95 -16.80
C GLY A 240 20.13 -19.28 -17.40
N THR A 241 19.03 -18.79 -16.81
CA THR A 241 17.70 -18.89 -17.43
C THR A 241 17.72 -18.22 -18.81
N LYS A 242 17.24 -18.93 -19.83
CA LYS A 242 17.12 -18.39 -21.19
C LYS A 242 15.89 -17.49 -21.29
N TRP A 243 16.07 -16.31 -21.89
CA TRP A 243 15.01 -15.33 -22.12
C TRP A 243 14.53 -15.46 -23.57
N ASP A 244 13.40 -16.14 -23.76
CA ASP A 244 12.85 -16.42 -25.10
C ASP A 244 11.96 -15.28 -25.61
N PHE A 245 12.56 -14.09 -25.70
CA PHE A 245 11.91 -12.90 -26.26
C PHE A 245 12.95 -11.91 -26.84
N LYS A 246 12.52 -11.09 -27.78
CA LYS A 246 13.33 -9.99 -28.31
C LYS A 246 13.18 -8.75 -27.41
N PRO A 247 14.25 -8.26 -26.78
CA PRO A 247 14.19 -7.09 -25.93
C PRO A 247 13.74 -5.83 -26.69
N VAL A 248 12.97 -4.97 -26.00
CA VAL A 248 12.66 -3.62 -26.47
C VAL A 248 13.90 -2.75 -26.31
N ALA A 249 14.27 -2.01 -27.34
CA ALA A 249 15.39 -1.08 -27.29
C ALA A 249 15.03 0.14 -26.43
N ILE A 250 15.97 0.56 -25.59
CA ILE A 250 15.79 1.71 -24.68
C ILE A 250 16.83 2.76 -25.05
N PRO A 251 16.41 3.96 -25.49
CA PRO A 251 17.33 5.06 -25.75
C PRO A 251 17.97 5.54 -24.47
N LYS A 252 19.23 5.97 -24.54
CA LYS A 252 19.95 6.62 -23.44
C LYS A 252 20.08 8.11 -23.73
N PRO A 253 20.06 8.98 -22.70
CA PRO A 253 20.34 10.39 -22.91
C PRO A 253 21.76 10.59 -23.45
N SER A 254 21.92 11.54 -24.35
CA SER A 254 23.21 11.85 -24.99
C SER A 254 24.17 12.61 -24.08
N LYS A 255 23.66 13.22 -22.99
CA LYS A 255 24.43 14.02 -22.03
C LYS A 255 24.28 13.43 -20.63
N SER A 256 25.39 13.40 -19.89
CA SER A 256 25.35 13.13 -18.47
C SER A 256 24.71 14.31 -17.72
N PHE A 257 23.74 14.03 -16.87
CA PHE A 257 23.12 15.01 -16.01
C PHE A 257 23.40 14.65 -14.54
N VAL A 258 23.79 15.66 -13.76
CA VAL A 258 23.91 15.53 -12.31
C VAL A 258 23.09 16.67 -11.70
N ALA A 259 21.99 16.33 -11.03
CA ALA A 259 21.13 17.29 -10.37
C ALA A 259 21.87 18.12 -9.33
N GLN A 260 21.37 19.29 -8.98
CA GLN A 260 21.95 20.08 -7.89
C GLN A 260 21.85 19.32 -6.57
N MET A 261 22.86 19.48 -5.70
CA MET A 261 22.81 18.89 -4.35
C MET A 261 21.57 19.40 -3.63
N THR A 262 20.81 18.48 -3.09
CA THR A 262 19.77 18.78 -2.12
C THR A 262 20.39 18.90 -0.73
N GLU A 263 19.65 19.45 0.24
CA GLU A 263 20.06 19.45 1.66
C GLU A 263 20.59 18.08 2.09
N ASN A 264 21.42 18.02 3.15
CA ASN A 264 21.98 16.78 3.69
C ASN A 264 20.90 15.75 3.97
N ILE A 265 20.60 14.93 2.96
CA ILE A 265 19.65 13.84 3.05
C ILE A 265 20.45 12.58 3.39
N LYS A 266 20.23 12.05 4.58
CA LYS A 266 20.75 10.74 4.95
C LYS A 266 20.05 9.67 4.12
N PRO A 267 20.75 8.59 3.72
CA PRO A 267 20.09 7.42 3.18
C PRO A 267 18.96 7.00 4.12
N GLN A 268 17.87 6.53 3.54
CA GLN A 268 16.82 5.93 4.33
C GLN A 268 17.34 4.57 4.81
N ASP A 269 17.65 4.47 6.09
CA ASP A 269 18.02 3.19 6.69
C ASP A 269 16.81 2.25 6.56
N ARG A 270 17.03 1.07 6.01
CA ARG A 270 16.02 0.01 6.04
C ARG A 270 15.80 -0.36 7.51
N ARG A 271 14.54 -0.45 7.91
CA ARG A 271 14.21 -0.92 9.25
C ARG A 271 14.66 -2.36 9.40
N GLU A 272 15.35 -2.67 10.48
CA GLU A 272 15.69 -4.06 10.82
C GLU A 272 14.42 -4.92 10.89
N GLY A 273 14.49 -6.14 10.35
CA GLY A 273 13.40 -7.09 10.39
C GLY A 273 12.32 -6.89 9.32
N ILE A 274 12.36 -5.81 8.51
CA ILE A 274 11.45 -5.64 7.37
C ILE A 274 12.01 -6.38 6.15
N GLY A 275 11.14 -7.10 5.46
CA GLY A 275 11.48 -7.89 4.28
C GLY A 275 10.37 -8.92 4.04
N SER A 276 10.68 -10.01 3.37
CA SER A 276 9.75 -11.14 3.24
C SER A 276 10.50 -12.38 2.78
N ASN A 277 9.97 -13.55 3.06
CA ASN A 277 10.42 -14.81 2.50
C ASN A 277 9.26 -15.55 1.84
N ASN A 278 9.51 -16.20 0.72
CA ASN A 278 8.64 -17.26 0.26
C ASN A 278 9.45 -18.38 -0.42
N TRP A 279 8.89 -19.57 -0.44
CA TRP A 279 9.43 -20.69 -1.18
C TRP A 279 8.33 -21.69 -1.53
N ALA A 280 8.53 -22.40 -2.63
CA ALA A 280 7.73 -23.57 -3.00
C ALA A 280 8.65 -24.68 -3.48
N ILE A 281 8.43 -25.89 -2.97
CA ILE A 281 9.12 -27.10 -3.41
C ILE A 281 8.19 -27.96 -4.26
N SER A 282 8.75 -28.64 -5.25
CA SER A 282 8.00 -29.60 -6.08
C SER A 282 7.62 -30.85 -5.28
N GLY A 283 6.59 -31.55 -5.74
CA GLY A 283 6.17 -32.82 -5.12
C GLY A 283 7.28 -33.87 -5.04
N SER A 284 8.26 -33.84 -5.95
CA SER A 284 9.41 -34.74 -5.90
C SER A 284 10.34 -34.55 -4.68
N LYS A 285 10.20 -33.40 -3.99
CA LYS A 285 10.95 -33.05 -2.78
C LYS A 285 10.12 -33.11 -1.50
N SER A 286 8.86 -33.48 -1.58
CA SER A 286 7.97 -33.61 -0.42
C SER A 286 7.60 -35.08 -0.15
N ALA A 287 7.41 -35.43 1.10
CA ALA A 287 6.98 -36.78 1.50
C ALA A 287 5.57 -37.11 1.00
N SER A 288 4.72 -36.12 0.78
CA SER A 288 3.35 -36.32 0.28
C SER A 288 3.28 -36.53 -1.23
N GLY A 289 4.36 -36.26 -1.98
CA GLY A 289 4.35 -36.25 -3.44
C GLY A 289 3.67 -35.01 -4.06
N TYR A 290 3.21 -34.04 -3.24
CA TYR A 290 2.60 -32.80 -3.67
C TYR A 290 3.47 -31.59 -3.32
N PRO A 291 3.38 -30.47 -4.06
CA PRO A 291 4.10 -29.25 -3.73
C PRO A 291 3.75 -28.72 -2.34
N ILE A 292 4.72 -28.06 -1.72
CA ILE A 292 4.53 -27.30 -0.47
C ILE A 292 4.94 -25.87 -0.73
N LEU A 293 4.08 -24.92 -0.37
CA LEU A 293 4.34 -23.49 -0.46
C LEU A 293 4.32 -22.86 0.94
N ALA A 294 5.30 -22.02 1.22
CA ALA A 294 5.34 -21.15 2.39
C ALA A 294 5.53 -19.69 2.00
N ASN A 295 4.88 -18.79 2.72
CA ASN A 295 5.01 -17.35 2.52
C ASN A 295 5.01 -16.62 3.86
N ASP A 296 5.98 -15.75 4.06
CA ASP A 296 6.28 -15.08 5.32
C ASP A 296 6.61 -13.60 5.08
N PRO A 297 5.57 -12.72 4.99
CA PRO A 297 5.79 -11.28 4.82
C PRO A 297 6.24 -10.63 6.14
N HIS A 298 7.44 -10.05 6.17
CA HIS A 298 7.96 -9.33 7.33
C HIS A 298 7.55 -7.86 7.25
N LEU A 299 6.35 -7.56 7.71
CA LEU A 299 5.81 -6.22 7.85
C LEU A 299 5.90 -5.75 9.31
N ASP A 300 5.52 -4.48 9.56
CA ASP A 300 5.50 -3.97 10.94
C ASP A 300 4.60 -4.85 11.82
N LEU A 301 5.11 -5.23 13.00
CA LEU A 301 4.31 -5.91 14.01
C LEU A 301 3.36 -4.91 14.66
N THR A 302 2.08 -5.05 14.36
CA THR A 302 1.02 -4.17 14.86
C THR A 302 -0.09 -4.95 15.57
N TYR A 303 -0.81 -4.28 16.45
CA TYR A 303 -2.02 -4.79 17.06
C TYR A 303 -3.17 -3.79 16.86
N PRO A 304 -4.23 -4.19 16.14
CA PRO A 304 -4.43 -5.47 15.47
C PRO A 304 -3.45 -5.69 14.31
N SER A 305 -3.24 -6.97 13.93
CA SER A 305 -2.42 -7.35 12.79
C SER A 305 -2.94 -6.72 11.49
N ILE A 306 -2.01 -6.45 10.55
CA ILE A 306 -2.38 -6.01 9.19
C ILE A 306 -3.22 -7.08 8.46
N TRP A 307 -3.04 -8.36 8.80
CA TRP A 307 -3.71 -9.47 8.16
C TRP A 307 -5.04 -9.81 8.84
N TYR A 308 -6.06 -10.08 8.03
CA TYR A 308 -7.36 -10.60 8.46
C TYR A 308 -7.63 -11.93 7.79
N GLN A 309 -7.64 -13.01 8.58
CA GLN A 309 -7.83 -14.36 8.09
C GLN A 309 -9.31 -14.62 7.79
N VAL A 310 -9.62 -15.22 6.63
CA VAL A 310 -11.00 -15.44 6.17
C VAL A 310 -11.08 -16.59 5.17
N GLN A 311 -12.20 -17.31 5.17
CA GLN A 311 -12.61 -18.18 4.06
C GLN A 311 -13.83 -17.59 3.33
N LEU A 312 -13.77 -17.60 2.02
CA LEU A 312 -14.81 -17.11 1.13
C LEU A 312 -15.30 -18.28 0.25
N VAL A 313 -16.60 -18.60 0.32
CA VAL A 313 -17.20 -19.71 -0.42
C VAL A 313 -18.43 -19.25 -1.18
N SER A 314 -18.42 -19.43 -2.51
CA SER A 314 -19.57 -19.32 -3.39
C SER A 314 -19.50 -20.46 -4.42
N PRO A 315 -20.51 -20.62 -5.32
CA PRO A 315 -20.42 -21.63 -6.38
C PRO A 315 -19.15 -21.57 -7.23
N ASN A 316 -18.56 -20.37 -7.38
CA ASN A 316 -17.41 -20.11 -8.26
C ASN A 316 -16.08 -19.91 -7.51
N VAL A 317 -16.09 -19.92 -6.18
CA VAL A 317 -14.89 -19.70 -5.37
C VAL A 317 -14.98 -20.46 -4.04
N ASN A 318 -13.87 -21.06 -3.65
CA ASN A 318 -13.64 -21.58 -2.31
C ASN A 318 -12.18 -21.30 -1.96
N VAL A 319 -11.94 -20.17 -1.31
CA VAL A 319 -10.61 -19.65 -1.03
C VAL A 319 -10.45 -19.38 0.45
N TYR A 320 -9.27 -19.73 0.98
CA TYR A 320 -8.88 -19.49 2.36
C TYR A 320 -7.53 -18.81 2.42
N GLY A 321 -7.38 -17.84 3.31
CA GLY A 321 -6.11 -17.14 3.50
C GLY A 321 -6.27 -15.84 4.26
N VAL A 322 -5.45 -14.86 3.91
CA VAL A 322 -5.44 -13.56 4.56
C VAL A 322 -5.81 -12.43 3.59
N ALA A 323 -6.67 -11.55 4.07
CA ALA A 323 -7.07 -10.31 3.41
C ALA A 323 -6.44 -9.10 4.13
N LEU A 324 -6.47 -7.95 3.47
CA LEU A 324 -6.18 -6.65 4.09
C LEU A 324 -7.52 -6.01 4.49
N PRO A 325 -7.70 -5.60 5.77
CA PRO A 325 -8.93 -4.91 6.18
C PRO A 325 -9.19 -3.65 5.34
N GLY A 326 -10.29 -3.66 4.59
CA GLY A 326 -10.64 -2.62 3.63
C GLY A 326 -10.43 -3.00 2.16
N ALA A 327 -9.98 -4.24 1.88
CA ALA A 327 -9.83 -4.78 0.53
C ALA A 327 -10.66 -6.07 0.37
N PRO A 328 -11.45 -6.22 -0.70
CA PRO A 328 -12.15 -7.47 -0.99
C PRO A 328 -11.21 -8.57 -1.47
N GLY A 329 -11.58 -9.83 -1.22
CA GLY A 329 -10.85 -11.03 -1.63
C GLY A 329 -9.76 -11.44 -0.65
N VAL A 330 -9.02 -12.51 -1.02
CA VAL A 330 -7.87 -13.06 -0.31
C VAL A 330 -6.60 -12.68 -1.06
N VAL A 331 -5.66 -12.04 -0.35
CA VAL A 331 -4.39 -11.52 -0.93
C VAL A 331 -3.32 -12.61 -0.97
N ILE A 332 -3.17 -13.36 0.11
CA ILE A 332 -2.26 -14.50 0.21
C ILE A 332 -3.06 -15.70 0.71
N GLY A 333 -2.98 -16.81 0.01
CA GLY A 333 -3.78 -17.98 0.41
C GLY A 333 -3.77 -19.10 -0.60
N PHE A 334 -4.82 -19.89 -0.53
CA PHE A 334 -5.02 -21.05 -1.40
C PHE A 334 -6.51 -21.31 -1.63
N ASN A 335 -6.78 -21.94 -2.74
CA ASN A 335 -8.07 -22.55 -3.03
C ASN A 335 -7.90 -24.07 -3.21
N GLN A 336 -8.90 -24.75 -3.75
CA GLN A 336 -8.86 -26.21 -3.92
C GLN A 336 -7.83 -26.70 -4.97
N LYS A 337 -7.26 -25.80 -5.78
CA LYS A 337 -6.41 -26.14 -6.92
C LYS A 337 -5.01 -25.53 -6.83
N ILE A 338 -4.91 -24.26 -6.37
CA ILE A 338 -3.66 -23.50 -6.33
C ILE A 338 -3.41 -22.90 -4.96
N SER A 339 -2.16 -22.60 -4.69
CA SER A 339 -1.71 -21.74 -3.61
C SER A 339 -0.80 -20.64 -4.15
N TRP A 340 -0.84 -19.46 -3.53
CA TRP A 340 -0.01 -18.33 -3.90
C TRP A 340 0.39 -17.48 -2.71
N GLY A 341 1.48 -16.74 -2.89
CA GLY A 341 2.00 -15.79 -1.92
C GLY A 341 2.80 -14.69 -2.60
N VAL A 342 3.22 -13.70 -1.83
CA VAL A 342 3.94 -12.54 -2.36
C VAL A 342 5.10 -12.12 -1.47
N THR A 343 6.16 -11.61 -2.09
CA THR A 343 7.24 -10.87 -1.44
C THR A 343 7.56 -9.62 -2.27
N ASN A 344 8.11 -8.57 -1.65
CA ASN A 344 8.45 -7.34 -2.38
C ASN A 344 9.56 -7.61 -3.41
N VAL A 345 9.42 -7.06 -4.63
CA VAL A 345 10.46 -7.11 -5.68
C VAL A 345 11.55 -6.07 -5.42
N ASP A 346 11.23 -4.96 -4.76
CA ASP A 346 12.09 -3.77 -4.68
C ASP A 346 12.41 -3.15 -6.05
N ALA A 347 11.50 -3.26 -7.01
CA ALA A 347 11.66 -2.65 -8.33
C ALA A 347 11.64 -1.12 -8.26
N ALA A 348 12.44 -0.46 -9.09
CA ALA A 348 12.48 0.99 -9.21
C ALA A 348 11.25 1.52 -9.98
N VAL A 349 10.11 1.57 -9.30
CA VAL A 349 8.80 2.01 -9.83
C VAL A 349 8.46 3.45 -9.46
N LEU A 350 9.41 4.16 -8.85
CA LEU A 350 9.31 5.55 -8.40
C LEU A 350 10.60 6.29 -8.75
N ASP A 351 10.51 7.43 -9.43
CA ASP A 351 11.66 8.25 -9.80
C ASP A 351 11.40 9.73 -9.60
N TRP A 352 12.49 10.45 -9.31
CA TRP A 352 12.49 11.89 -9.08
C TRP A 352 13.14 12.64 -10.23
N TYR A 353 12.48 13.73 -10.68
CA TYR A 353 12.90 14.56 -11.79
C TYR A 353 13.08 16.00 -11.35
N GLN A 354 14.27 16.57 -11.53
CA GLN A 354 14.52 17.98 -11.29
C GLN A 354 13.79 18.82 -12.35
N ILE A 355 12.95 19.74 -11.90
CA ILE A 355 12.11 20.58 -12.78
C ILE A 355 12.75 21.94 -12.97
N LYS A 356 12.88 22.36 -14.24
CA LYS A 356 13.32 23.70 -14.61
C LYS A 356 12.10 24.60 -14.80
N PHE A 357 11.75 25.37 -13.78
CA PHE A 357 10.69 26.40 -13.88
C PHE A 357 11.17 27.63 -14.64
N LYS A 358 10.25 28.32 -15.34
CA LYS A 358 10.53 29.52 -16.11
C LYS A 358 10.92 30.70 -15.22
N ASP A 359 10.18 30.90 -14.14
CA ASP A 359 10.35 32.00 -13.21
C ASP A 359 9.79 31.64 -11.82
N LYS A 360 9.79 32.61 -10.90
CA LYS A 360 9.30 32.46 -9.52
C LYS A 360 7.80 32.16 -9.42
N SER A 361 6.99 32.46 -10.45
CA SER A 361 5.56 32.14 -10.47
C SER A 361 5.29 30.64 -10.60
N LYS A 362 6.26 29.90 -11.18
CA LYS A 362 6.19 28.47 -11.43
C LYS A 362 4.93 28.05 -12.21
N ASN A 363 4.48 28.91 -13.12
CA ASN A 363 3.34 28.64 -14.00
C ASN A 363 3.72 27.76 -15.18
N GLU A 364 5.01 27.78 -15.56
CA GLU A 364 5.53 27.04 -16.70
C GLU A 364 6.86 26.36 -16.33
N TYR A 365 7.09 25.17 -16.93
CA TYR A 365 8.31 24.41 -16.80
C TYR A 365 8.86 24.01 -18.19
N TRP A 366 10.17 23.89 -18.28
CA TRP A 366 10.85 23.52 -19.52
C TRP A 366 10.86 22.00 -19.71
N TYR A 367 10.32 21.52 -20.84
CA TYR A 367 10.33 20.12 -21.20
C TYR A 367 10.17 19.98 -22.73
N ASN A 368 10.91 19.05 -23.33
CA ASN A 368 10.88 18.77 -24.76
C ASN A 368 11.04 20.04 -25.62
N ASN A 369 12.04 20.86 -25.31
CA ASN A 369 12.38 22.11 -25.99
C ASN A 369 11.27 23.18 -26.02
N GLN A 370 10.33 23.12 -25.08
CA GLN A 370 9.26 24.13 -24.96
C GLN A 370 8.86 24.38 -23.50
N TRP A 371 8.20 25.54 -23.26
CA TRP A 371 7.57 25.84 -22.00
C TRP A 371 6.18 25.21 -21.93
N ASN A 372 5.97 24.36 -20.94
CA ASN A 372 4.71 23.67 -20.70
C ASN A 372 4.04 24.22 -19.44
N LYS A 373 2.71 24.30 -19.44
CA LYS A 373 1.94 24.80 -18.30
C LYS A 373 1.95 23.79 -17.14
N VAL A 374 2.10 24.30 -15.92
CA VAL A 374 1.93 23.55 -14.68
C VAL A 374 0.44 23.45 -14.37
N THR A 375 -0.02 22.26 -13.99
CA THR A 375 -1.36 22.07 -13.43
C THR A 375 -1.30 22.28 -11.92
N ARG A 376 -2.33 22.92 -11.32
CA ARG A 376 -2.43 23.16 -9.90
C ARG A 376 -3.58 22.34 -9.31
N ARG A 377 -3.31 21.64 -8.22
CA ARG A 377 -4.32 20.96 -7.44
C ARG A 377 -4.34 21.55 -6.04
N ILE A 378 -5.53 21.99 -5.60
CA ILE A 378 -5.75 22.51 -4.24
C ILE A 378 -6.14 21.32 -3.37
N GLU A 379 -5.37 21.07 -2.34
CA GLU A 379 -5.62 20.05 -1.34
C GLU A 379 -6.18 20.69 -0.08
N GLU A 380 -7.37 20.25 0.31
CA GLU A 380 -8.03 20.69 1.54
C GLU A 380 -7.58 19.82 2.71
N ILE A 381 -6.94 20.41 3.73
CA ILE A 381 -6.47 19.72 4.92
C ILE A 381 -7.20 20.25 6.14
N LYS A 382 -8.10 19.47 6.69
CA LYS A 382 -8.87 19.80 7.89
C LYS A 382 -8.08 19.42 9.13
N ILE A 383 -8.07 20.31 10.13
CA ILE A 383 -7.36 20.10 11.39
C ILE A 383 -8.35 20.21 12.53
N LYS A 384 -8.44 19.18 13.39
CA LYS A 384 -9.33 19.17 14.54
C LYS A 384 -9.12 20.41 15.41
N GLY A 385 -10.19 21.19 15.60
CA GLY A 385 -10.17 22.41 16.43
C GLY A 385 -9.44 23.61 15.83
N LYS A 386 -9.09 23.58 14.53
CA LYS A 386 -8.43 24.69 13.81
C LYS A 386 -9.11 24.98 12.47
N ALA A 387 -8.71 26.07 11.84
CA ALA A 387 -9.15 26.40 10.49
C ALA A 387 -8.57 25.40 9.47
N THR A 388 -9.35 25.15 8.43
CA THR A 388 -8.92 24.34 7.28
C THR A 388 -7.77 25.06 6.54
N ILE A 389 -6.75 24.28 6.15
CA ILE A 389 -5.63 24.75 5.34
C ILE A 389 -5.83 24.27 3.90
N TYR A 390 -5.68 25.19 2.96
CA TYR A 390 -5.68 24.89 1.52
C TYR A 390 -4.25 24.93 1.01
N ASP A 391 -3.73 23.74 0.62
CA ASP A 391 -2.36 23.58 0.15
C ASP A 391 -2.37 23.33 -1.36
N THR A 392 -1.64 24.15 -2.13
CA THR A 392 -1.58 24.02 -3.58
C THR A 392 -0.40 23.14 -3.97
N VAL A 393 -0.66 22.06 -4.68
CA VAL A 393 0.35 21.15 -5.23
C VAL A 393 0.48 21.36 -6.73
N LEU A 394 1.71 21.57 -7.19
CA LEU A 394 2.02 21.72 -8.62
C LEU A 394 2.18 20.33 -9.26
N TYR A 395 1.66 20.18 -10.47
CA TYR A 395 1.81 18.95 -11.26
C TYR A 395 2.44 19.25 -12.61
N THR A 396 3.44 18.45 -12.96
CA THR A 396 4.02 18.38 -14.30
C THR A 396 3.55 17.07 -14.97
N HIS A 397 3.99 16.80 -16.20
CA HIS A 397 3.74 15.50 -16.86
C HIS A 397 4.37 14.32 -16.12
N HIS A 398 5.42 14.54 -15.32
CA HIS A 398 5.99 13.50 -14.46
C HIS A 398 5.08 13.16 -13.26
N GLY A 399 4.30 14.13 -12.78
CA GLY A 399 3.47 14.00 -11.58
C GLY A 399 3.63 15.20 -10.64
N PRO A 400 3.30 15.03 -9.32
CA PRO A 400 3.36 16.11 -8.34
C PRO A 400 4.79 16.59 -8.08
N VAL A 401 4.98 17.90 -7.98
CA VAL A 401 6.17 18.54 -7.41
C VAL A 401 5.95 18.62 -5.91
N VAL A 402 6.52 17.69 -5.15
CA VAL A 402 6.16 17.46 -3.75
C VAL A 402 6.44 18.69 -2.89
N TYR A 403 7.60 19.34 -3.03
CA TYR A 403 7.90 20.67 -2.49
C TYR A 403 8.59 21.50 -3.55
N GLU A 404 7.97 22.56 -4.01
CA GLU A 404 8.52 23.47 -5.04
C GLU A 404 9.43 24.55 -4.45
N SER A 405 9.46 24.73 -3.11
CA SER A 405 10.38 25.62 -2.42
C SER A 405 10.66 25.16 -0.99
N ALA A 406 11.84 25.50 -0.44
CA ALA A 406 12.21 25.19 0.93
C ALA A 406 11.31 25.88 1.97
N ALA A 407 10.71 27.02 1.63
CA ALA A 407 9.80 27.76 2.51
C ALA A 407 8.52 27.00 2.84
N LEU A 408 8.14 26.00 2.04
CA LEU A 408 6.99 25.13 2.28
C LEU A 408 7.28 23.98 3.23
N LYS A 409 8.56 23.70 3.50
CA LYS A 409 8.96 22.67 4.46
C LYS A 409 9.04 23.27 5.86
N THR A 410 8.43 22.58 6.81
CA THR A 410 8.55 22.92 8.23
C THR A 410 9.59 21.99 8.91
N THR A 411 9.90 22.27 10.17
CA THR A 411 10.80 21.40 10.97
C THR A 411 10.28 19.98 11.13
N ASN A 412 8.96 19.78 10.99
CA ASN A 412 8.28 18.49 11.10
C ASN A 412 8.01 17.82 9.75
N SER A 413 8.35 18.45 8.63
CA SER A 413 8.23 17.84 7.31
C SER A 413 9.23 16.67 7.15
N PRO A 414 8.89 15.63 6.36
CA PRO A 414 9.84 14.55 6.10
C PRO A 414 11.16 15.07 5.55
N LYS A 415 12.28 14.64 6.16
CA LYS A 415 13.62 15.20 5.87
C LYS A 415 14.17 14.81 4.49
N ASN A 416 13.66 13.72 3.92
CA ASN A 416 14.22 13.09 2.71
C ASN A 416 13.44 13.43 1.43
N VAL A 417 12.75 14.55 1.38
CA VAL A 417 11.99 14.97 0.20
C VAL A 417 12.66 16.18 -0.43
N PRO A 418 13.10 16.09 -1.70
CA PRO A 418 13.81 17.17 -2.35
C PRO A 418 12.87 18.28 -2.78
N VAL A 419 13.40 19.49 -2.74
CA VAL A 419 12.73 20.68 -3.26
C VAL A 419 12.94 20.79 -4.77
N GLY A 420 11.89 21.20 -5.50
CA GLY A 420 11.94 21.46 -6.94
C GLY A 420 11.98 20.21 -7.81
N ASN A 421 11.59 19.06 -7.25
CA ASN A 421 11.58 17.79 -7.97
C ASN A 421 10.15 17.24 -8.09
N ALA A 422 9.82 16.75 -9.29
CA ALA A 422 8.57 16.05 -9.54
C ALA A 422 8.74 14.54 -9.31
N LEU A 423 7.67 13.92 -8.86
CA LEU A 423 7.60 12.49 -8.59
C LEU A 423 6.87 11.76 -9.73
N ARG A 424 7.55 10.85 -10.41
CA ARG A 424 6.91 9.86 -11.28
C ARG A 424 6.81 8.53 -10.54
N TRP A 425 5.62 8.03 -10.34
CA TRP A 425 5.36 6.81 -9.56
C TRP A 425 4.29 5.95 -10.22
N VAL A 426 4.55 4.65 -10.42
CA VAL A 426 3.59 3.71 -11.05
C VAL A 426 2.26 3.69 -10.29
N ALA A 427 2.30 3.87 -8.95
CA ALA A 427 1.08 3.92 -8.15
C ALA A 427 0.15 5.11 -8.46
N HIS A 428 0.61 6.10 -9.25
CA HIS A 428 -0.23 7.18 -9.76
C HIS A 428 -1.00 6.79 -11.02
N ASP A 429 -0.60 5.73 -11.71
CA ASP A 429 -1.26 5.31 -12.94
C ASP A 429 -2.65 4.72 -12.66
N GLU A 430 -3.48 4.74 -13.70
CA GLU A 430 -4.75 4.02 -13.69
C GLU A 430 -4.46 2.50 -13.65
N SER A 431 -5.11 1.78 -12.74
CA SER A 431 -4.83 0.36 -12.48
C SER A 431 -6.03 -0.33 -11.81
N ASP A 432 -5.99 -1.67 -11.79
CA ASP A 432 -6.98 -2.51 -11.09
C ASP A 432 -6.31 -3.75 -10.48
N GLU A 433 -5.53 -3.55 -9.42
CA GLU A 433 -4.84 -4.64 -8.73
C GLU A 433 -5.79 -5.59 -8.00
N PHE A 434 -7.00 -5.14 -7.63
CA PHE A 434 -7.99 -6.02 -7.01
C PHE A 434 -8.46 -7.12 -7.95
N LYS A 435 -8.49 -6.85 -9.25
CA LYS A 435 -8.81 -7.86 -10.27
C LYS A 435 -7.82 -9.03 -10.27
N THR A 436 -6.55 -8.76 -9.97
CA THR A 436 -5.55 -9.82 -9.80
C THR A 436 -5.98 -10.81 -8.72
N PHE A 437 -6.33 -10.31 -7.53
CA PHE A 437 -6.74 -11.18 -6.42
C PHE A 437 -8.10 -11.83 -6.66
N TYR A 438 -9.05 -11.11 -7.28
CA TYR A 438 -10.31 -11.69 -7.70
C TYR A 438 -10.12 -12.91 -8.61
N LEU A 439 -9.22 -12.81 -9.59
CA LEU A 439 -8.89 -13.90 -10.51
C LEU A 439 -8.07 -15.01 -9.82
N LEU A 440 -7.06 -14.67 -9.00
CA LEU A 440 -6.26 -15.66 -8.25
C LEU A 440 -7.15 -16.49 -7.32
N ASN A 441 -8.13 -15.88 -6.66
CA ASN A 441 -9.04 -16.60 -5.78
C ASN A 441 -9.85 -17.69 -6.53
N ARG A 442 -9.95 -17.59 -7.87
CA ARG A 442 -10.70 -18.48 -8.78
C ARG A 442 -9.81 -19.31 -9.70
N ALA A 443 -8.51 -19.03 -9.70
CA ALA A 443 -7.56 -19.69 -10.59
C ALA A 443 -7.47 -21.20 -10.29
N SER A 444 -7.28 -22.01 -11.32
CA SER A 444 -7.27 -23.47 -11.24
C SER A 444 -5.91 -24.08 -11.62
N ASN A 445 -5.05 -23.30 -12.27
CA ASN A 445 -3.80 -23.78 -12.87
C ASN A 445 -2.83 -22.62 -13.12
N TYR A 446 -1.65 -22.91 -13.64
CA TYR A 446 -0.62 -21.94 -13.96
C TYR A 446 -1.04 -20.91 -15.02
N ALA A 447 -1.87 -21.27 -16.01
CA ALA A 447 -2.31 -20.31 -17.03
C ALA A 447 -3.24 -19.25 -16.43
N ASP A 448 -4.18 -19.66 -15.57
CA ASP A 448 -5.08 -18.76 -14.85
C ASP A 448 -4.28 -17.82 -13.91
N TYR A 449 -3.27 -18.37 -13.20
CA TYR A 449 -2.35 -17.58 -12.38
C TYR A 449 -1.64 -16.51 -13.22
N ARG A 450 -1.08 -16.88 -14.38
CA ARG A 450 -0.41 -15.92 -15.26
C ARG A 450 -1.36 -14.85 -15.79
N GLU A 451 -2.59 -15.22 -16.15
CA GLU A 451 -3.60 -14.26 -16.60
C GLU A 451 -3.98 -13.28 -15.47
N ALA A 452 -4.16 -13.76 -14.25
CA ALA A 452 -4.46 -12.91 -13.11
C ALA A 452 -3.39 -11.84 -12.89
N LEU A 453 -2.11 -12.19 -13.02
CA LEU A 453 -1.00 -11.27 -12.77
C LEU A 453 -0.89 -10.13 -13.77
N ARG A 454 -1.55 -10.18 -14.94
CA ARG A 454 -1.58 -9.09 -15.93
C ARG A 454 -2.15 -7.78 -15.38
N TYR A 455 -3.04 -7.87 -14.41
CA TYR A 455 -3.75 -6.72 -13.84
C TYR A 455 -3.00 -6.08 -12.67
N PHE A 456 -1.93 -6.70 -12.18
CA PHE A 456 -1.18 -6.20 -11.04
C PHE A 456 -0.12 -5.19 -11.45
N SER A 457 -0.27 -3.93 -11.03
CA SER A 457 0.62 -2.84 -11.39
C SER A 457 1.61 -2.47 -10.30
N ALA A 458 1.14 -2.14 -9.08
CA ALA A 458 1.97 -1.67 -7.97
C ALA A 458 1.38 -2.05 -6.58
N PRO A 459 2.25 -2.28 -5.58
CA PRO A 459 3.72 -2.37 -5.66
C PRO A 459 4.18 -3.66 -6.36
N ALA A 460 5.32 -3.63 -7.07
CA ALA A 460 5.82 -4.84 -7.73
C ALA A 460 6.11 -5.96 -6.71
N GLN A 461 5.62 -7.18 -6.98
CA GLN A 461 5.72 -8.33 -6.08
C GLN A 461 6.29 -9.57 -6.78
N ASN A 462 7.07 -10.35 -6.05
CA ASN A 462 7.41 -11.72 -6.44
C ASN A 462 6.23 -12.63 -6.07
N PHE A 463 5.40 -12.94 -7.04
CA PHE A 463 4.31 -13.89 -6.85
C PHE A 463 4.85 -15.30 -6.93
N ILE A 464 4.66 -16.08 -5.87
CA ILE A 464 4.96 -17.50 -5.85
C ILE A 464 3.68 -18.32 -6.04
N PHE A 465 3.81 -19.47 -6.67
CA PHE A 465 2.71 -20.32 -7.09
C PHE A 465 3.04 -21.80 -6.87
N ALA A 466 2.05 -22.56 -6.46
CA ALA A 466 2.06 -24.01 -6.52
C ALA A 466 0.65 -24.55 -6.80
N ASP A 467 0.52 -25.66 -7.51
CA ASP A 467 -0.78 -26.27 -7.81
C ASP A 467 -0.84 -27.79 -7.54
N ALA A 468 -2.06 -28.32 -7.62
CA ALA A 468 -2.34 -29.73 -7.44
C ALA A 468 -1.77 -30.62 -8.58
N ASN A 469 -1.32 -30.02 -9.70
CA ASN A 469 -0.70 -30.72 -10.84
C ASN A 469 0.83 -30.85 -10.70
N ASN A 470 1.38 -30.52 -9.53
CA ASN A 470 2.82 -30.49 -9.24
C ASN A 470 3.60 -29.36 -9.95
N ASP A 471 2.93 -28.34 -10.46
CA ASP A 471 3.59 -27.14 -10.95
C ASP A 471 3.96 -26.21 -9.81
N ILE A 472 5.18 -25.67 -9.85
CA ILE A 472 5.65 -24.57 -9.00
C ILE A 472 6.20 -23.45 -9.88
N ALA A 473 5.99 -22.21 -9.47
CA ALA A 473 6.50 -21.05 -10.24
C ALA A 473 6.75 -19.85 -9.35
N ILE A 474 7.56 -18.93 -9.84
CA ILE A 474 7.71 -17.59 -9.27
C ILE A 474 7.84 -16.56 -10.39
N THR A 475 7.17 -15.42 -10.21
CA THR A 475 7.17 -14.30 -11.17
C THR A 475 7.44 -13.01 -10.43
N ALA A 476 8.51 -12.29 -10.80
CA ALA A 476 8.71 -10.91 -10.37
C ALA A 476 7.79 -10.01 -11.20
N ASN A 477 6.64 -9.64 -10.64
CA ASN A 477 5.52 -9.06 -11.36
C ASN A 477 5.17 -7.65 -10.90
N GLY A 478 4.73 -6.85 -11.84
CA GLY A 478 4.30 -5.47 -11.68
C GLY A 478 4.38 -4.73 -13.01
N LYS A 479 3.90 -3.50 -13.04
CA LYS A 479 4.10 -2.61 -14.17
C LYS A 479 5.52 -2.02 -14.06
N LEU A 480 6.51 -2.75 -14.61
CA LEU A 480 7.92 -2.42 -14.50
C LEU A 480 8.31 -1.40 -15.58
N PRO A 481 8.83 -0.20 -15.23
CA PRO A 481 9.22 0.79 -16.22
C PRO A 481 10.37 0.32 -17.12
N LEU A 482 10.31 0.63 -18.41
CA LEU A 482 11.43 0.50 -19.35
C LEU A 482 12.46 1.59 -19.05
N LYS A 483 13.61 1.17 -18.55
CA LYS A 483 14.70 2.05 -18.10
C LYS A 483 16.03 1.64 -18.73
N TYR A 484 16.87 2.63 -19.06
CA TYR A 484 18.28 2.35 -19.34
C TYR A 484 19.03 2.04 -18.02
N LYS A 485 20.19 1.41 -18.13
CA LYS A 485 21.02 1.04 -16.98
C LYS A 485 21.30 2.26 -16.08
N GLU A 486 21.06 2.13 -14.76
CA GLU A 486 21.19 3.16 -13.73
C GLU A 486 20.17 4.31 -13.79
N GLN A 487 19.19 4.27 -14.69
CA GLN A 487 18.08 5.23 -14.65
C GLN A 487 17.32 5.10 -13.34
N GLY A 488 17.24 6.20 -12.59
CA GLY A 488 16.61 6.22 -11.27
C GLY A 488 17.55 5.87 -10.12
N LYS A 489 18.86 5.68 -10.37
CA LYS A 489 19.87 5.66 -9.31
C LYS A 489 20.14 7.06 -8.75
N TYR A 490 20.00 8.07 -9.60
CA TYR A 490 20.20 9.50 -9.31
C TYR A 490 18.94 10.29 -9.69
N ILE A 491 18.80 11.52 -9.16
CA ILE A 491 17.77 12.46 -9.62
C ILE A 491 18.03 12.77 -11.10
N MET A 492 16.97 12.70 -11.90
CA MET A 492 17.05 12.85 -13.34
C MET A 492 16.72 14.27 -13.81
N ASP A 493 17.16 14.63 -15.03
CA ASP A 493 16.77 15.87 -15.70
C ASP A 493 15.32 15.74 -16.19
N GLY A 494 14.42 16.50 -15.58
CA GLY A 494 13.01 16.53 -15.96
C GLY A 494 12.72 17.35 -17.23
N SER A 495 13.74 17.87 -17.90
CA SER A 495 13.59 18.62 -19.15
C SER A 495 13.88 17.81 -20.42
N ASP A 496 14.57 16.68 -20.30
CA ASP A 496 15.01 15.81 -21.39
C ASP A 496 14.13 14.55 -21.48
N THR A 497 13.46 14.40 -22.62
CA THR A 497 12.58 13.25 -22.92
C THR A 497 13.29 11.90 -22.88
N ALA A 498 14.61 11.85 -23.06
CA ALA A 498 15.39 10.62 -22.97
C ALA A 498 15.47 10.08 -21.52
N ASN A 499 15.17 10.92 -20.52
CA ASN A 499 15.08 10.51 -19.12
C ASN A 499 13.69 10.01 -18.72
N ASP A 500 12.67 10.19 -19.55
CA ASP A 500 11.34 9.64 -19.27
C ASP A 500 11.38 8.11 -19.29
N TRP A 501 10.44 7.50 -18.61
CA TRP A 501 10.18 6.08 -18.81
C TRP A 501 9.70 5.87 -20.23
N GLN A 502 10.40 5.05 -20.99
CA GLN A 502 10.09 4.77 -22.40
C GLN A 502 8.96 3.75 -22.54
N GLY A 503 8.02 3.74 -21.61
CA GLY A 503 6.96 2.78 -21.48
C GLY A 503 7.25 1.78 -20.35
N PHE A 504 6.77 0.56 -20.52
CA PHE A 504 6.89 -0.51 -19.54
C PHE A 504 7.43 -1.79 -20.18
N ILE A 505 8.11 -2.60 -19.40
CA ILE A 505 8.50 -3.95 -19.80
C ILE A 505 7.21 -4.71 -20.16
N PRO A 506 7.14 -5.33 -21.37
CA PRO A 506 5.99 -6.16 -21.73
C PRO A 506 5.74 -7.23 -20.66
N TYR A 507 4.49 -7.44 -20.30
CA TYR A 507 4.11 -8.39 -19.25
C TYR A 507 4.75 -9.79 -19.44
N GLU A 508 4.80 -10.26 -20.68
CA GLU A 508 5.38 -11.55 -21.05
C GLU A 508 6.88 -11.63 -20.79
N HIS A 509 7.54 -10.48 -20.71
CA HIS A 509 8.97 -10.37 -20.43
C HIS A 509 9.27 -10.28 -18.93
N ASN A 510 8.27 -10.16 -18.07
CA ASN A 510 8.49 -10.14 -16.61
C ASN A 510 9.24 -11.41 -16.17
N PRO A 511 10.27 -11.27 -15.30
CA PRO A 511 11.09 -12.40 -14.87
C PRO A 511 10.23 -13.52 -14.27
N THR A 512 10.25 -14.67 -14.92
CA THR A 512 9.40 -15.81 -14.54
C THR A 512 10.16 -17.12 -14.70
N VAL A 513 9.98 -18.03 -13.76
CA VAL A 513 10.40 -19.43 -13.90
C VAL A 513 9.30 -20.37 -13.44
N LYS A 514 9.09 -21.44 -14.21
CA LYS A 514 8.18 -22.56 -13.88
C LYS A 514 8.99 -23.84 -13.85
N ASN A 515 8.80 -24.65 -12.82
CA ASN A 515 9.38 -25.99 -12.66
C ASN A 515 10.90 -26.03 -12.92
N PRO A 516 11.71 -25.19 -12.24
CA PRO A 516 13.15 -25.24 -12.47
C PRO A 516 13.75 -26.58 -12.07
N PRO A 517 14.85 -27.03 -12.74
CA PRO A 517 15.48 -28.34 -12.45
C PRO A 517 15.90 -28.53 -10.99
N ARG A 518 16.18 -27.45 -10.26
CA ARG A 518 16.51 -27.49 -8.81
C ARG A 518 15.33 -27.97 -7.95
N GLY A 519 14.10 -28.03 -8.51
CA GLY A 519 12.90 -28.52 -7.84
C GLY A 519 12.35 -27.61 -6.73
N PHE A 520 12.76 -26.36 -6.69
CA PHE A 520 12.20 -25.33 -5.81
C PHE A 520 12.31 -23.94 -6.45
N VAL A 521 11.48 -23.02 -5.98
CA VAL A 521 11.52 -21.59 -6.23
C VAL A 521 11.46 -20.84 -4.90
N SER A 522 12.15 -19.72 -4.79
CA SER A 522 12.17 -18.95 -3.54
C SER A 522 12.50 -17.47 -3.77
N SER A 523 12.09 -16.63 -2.85
CA SER A 523 12.47 -15.22 -2.76
C SER A 523 12.68 -14.82 -1.30
N ALA A 524 13.73 -14.03 -1.08
CA ALA A 524 13.98 -13.27 0.13
C ALA A 524 14.30 -11.81 -0.19
N ASN A 525 13.64 -11.26 -1.23
CA ASN A 525 13.79 -9.91 -1.75
C ASN A 525 15.18 -9.63 -2.40
N GLN A 526 15.98 -10.65 -2.69
CA GLN A 526 17.26 -10.50 -3.39
C GLN A 526 17.02 -10.17 -4.88
N PHE A 527 18.09 -10.01 -5.64
CA PHE A 527 18.02 -9.74 -7.08
C PHE A 527 17.05 -10.69 -7.79
N PRO A 528 16.11 -10.17 -8.59
CA PRO A 528 15.14 -11.02 -9.28
C PRO A 528 15.76 -11.87 -10.40
N THR A 529 16.84 -11.39 -11.04
CA THR A 529 17.46 -12.04 -12.21
C THR A 529 18.97 -11.92 -12.17
N ASP A 530 19.67 -12.75 -12.93
CA ASP A 530 21.10 -12.56 -13.22
C ASP A 530 21.33 -11.44 -14.27
N LYS A 531 22.61 -11.22 -14.62
CA LYS A 531 23.02 -10.19 -15.60
C LYS A 531 22.61 -10.45 -17.06
N THR A 532 22.08 -11.64 -17.36
CA THR A 532 21.62 -11.99 -18.72
C THR A 532 20.24 -11.46 -19.03
N TYR A 533 19.46 -11.07 -17.99
CA TYR A 533 18.17 -10.44 -18.20
C TYR A 533 18.34 -9.06 -18.85
N PRO A 534 17.67 -8.80 -19.99
CA PRO A 534 18.01 -7.65 -20.84
C PRO A 534 17.50 -6.30 -20.32
N TYR A 535 16.68 -6.27 -19.29
CA TYR A 535 16.10 -5.03 -18.75
C TYR A 535 16.68 -4.68 -17.39
N TYR A 536 16.74 -3.39 -17.11
CA TYR A 536 17.13 -2.85 -15.81
C TYR A 536 15.91 -2.70 -14.91
N ILE A 537 15.90 -3.38 -13.75
CA ILE A 537 14.79 -3.33 -12.79
C ILE A 537 15.11 -2.37 -11.65
N ASN A 538 16.27 -2.48 -11.04
CA ASN A 538 16.78 -1.61 -9.99
C ASN A 538 18.29 -1.87 -9.79
N TRP A 539 18.94 -1.00 -9.03
CA TRP A 539 20.36 -1.13 -8.64
C TRP A 539 20.52 -1.66 -7.21
N GLN A 540 19.47 -1.60 -6.38
CA GLN A 540 19.49 -2.01 -4.97
C GLN A 540 18.37 -2.98 -4.68
N PHE A 541 18.71 -4.11 -4.06
CA PHE A 541 17.83 -5.15 -3.58
C PHE A 541 18.30 -5.59 -2.19
N GLU A 542 17.55 -6.49 -1.54
CA GLU A 542 18.00 -7.11 -0.30
C GLU A 542 19.28 -7.94 -0.51
N ASP A 543 20.03 -8.11 0.59
CA ASP A 543 21.19 -8.98 0.62
C ASP A 543 20.80 -10.44 0.32
N TYR A 544 21.68 -11.15 -0.39
CA TYR A 544 21.49 -12.54 -0.78
C TYR A 544 21.51 -13.54 0.40
N ASN A 545 21.95 -13.14 1.59
CA ASN A 545 22.16 -14.04 2.73
C ASN A 545 20.92 -14.82 3.14
N ARG A 546 19.75 -14.18 3.20
CA ARG A 546 18.47 -14.85 3.49
C ARG A 546 18.08 -15.80 2.37
N GLY A 547 18.19 -15.39 1.11
CA GLY A 547 17.90 -16.22 -0.06
C GLY A 547 18.79 -17.45 -0.16
N LYS A 548 20.08 -17.32 0.20
CA LYS A 548 21.03 -18.44 0.23
C LYS A 548 20.71 -19.43 1.36
N ARG A 549 20.13 -18.98 2.46
CA ARG A 549 19.78 -19.83 3.60
C ARG A 549 18.53 -20.65 3.32
N ILE A 550 17.55 -20.10 2.56
CA ILE A 550 16.36 -20.83 2.10
C ILE A 550 16.76 -21.96 1.12
#